data_3eb0ee89de828751ea8ac1b430b26e0f
#
_entry.id   3eb0ee89de828751ea8ac1b430b26e0f
#
_cell.length_a   1.000
_cell.length_b   1.000
_cell.length_c   1.000
_cell.angle_alpha   90.00
_cell.angle_beta   90.00
_cell.angle_gamma   90.00
#
_symmetry.space_group_name_H-M   'P 1'
#
loop_
_entity.id
_entity.type
_entity.pdbx_description
1 polymer ?
#
loop_
_entity_poly.entity_id
_entity_poly.type
_entity_poly.pdbx_seq_one_letter_code
_entity_poly.pdbx_strand_id
1 'polypeptide(L)'
;MAVVIRLRREGSKDRPYYKVVVADSRSPRDGRFIEQVGNYNPMQEDSYKIDLEKVDKWIGDGAKPSSTVSSLIKKARKSSSQ
;
A
#
# COMPACT_ATOMS: atom_id res chain seq x y z
N MET A 1 -12.01 14.69 6.54
CA MET A 1 -11.65 13.28 6.40
C MET A 1 -10.27 13.17 5.78
N ALA A 2 -9.40 12.40 6.41
CA ALA A 2 -8.07 12.16 5.85
C ALA A 2 -8.04 10.79 5.20
N VAL A 3 -7.58 10.74 3.96
CA VAL A 3 -7.40 9.50 3.22
C VAL A 3 -5.92 9.15 3.24
N VAL A 4 -5.61 7.90 3.56
CA VAL A 4 -4.24 7.43 3.67
C VAL A 4 -4.04 6.18 2.84
N ILE A 5 -2.79 5.95 2.44
CA ILE A 5 -2.40 4.72 1.77
C ILE A 5 -1.52 3.97 2.77
N ARG A 6 -1.97 2.80 3.17
CA ARG A 6 -1.28 2.05 4.22
C ARG A 6 -1.31 0.56 3.95
N LEU A 7 -0.47 -0.17 4.69
CA LEU A 7 -0.46 -1.62 4.61
C LEU A 7 -1.55 -2.20 5.50
N ARG A 8 -2.24 -3.21 4.99
CA ARG A 8 -3.20 -3.98 5.75
C ARG A 8 -2.69 -5.41 5.85
N ARG A 9 -2.57 -5.92 7.07
CA ARG A 9 -2.10 -7.27 7.28
C ARG A 9 -3.15 -8.29 6.85
N GLU A 10 -2.72 -9.26 6.06
CA GLU A 10 -3.54 -10.37 5.59
C GLU A 10 -2.77 -11.66 5.77
N GLY A 11 -3.38 -12.77 5.38
CA GLY A 11 -2.72 -14.06 5.44
C GLY A 11 -2.84 -14.73 6.81
N SER A 12 -2.10 -15.82 6.99
CA SER A 12 -2.13 -16.58 8.22
C SER A 12 -1.10 -16.06 9.19
N LYS A 13 -1.14 -16.58 10.43
CA LYS A 13 -0.19 -16.23 11.47
C LYS A 13 1.25 -16.55 11.05
N ASP A 14 1.43 -17.67 10.34
CA ASP A 14 2.77 -18.15 9.96
C ASP A 14 3.22 -17.60 8.61
N ARG A 15 2.29 -17.09 7.80
CA ARG A 15 2.61 -16.54 6.47
C ARG A 15 1.86 -15.24 6.25
N PRO A 16 2.27 -14.19 6.97
CA PRO A 16 1.64 -12.89 6.78
C PRO A 16 2.01 -12.29 5.43
N TYR A 17 1.07 -11.61 4.83
CA TYR A 17 1.36 -10.73 3.71
C TYR A 17 0.52 -9.47 3.89
N TYR A 18 0.83 -8.47 3.10
CA TYR A 18 0.18 -7.17 3.26
C TYR A 18 -0.44 -6.72 1.95
N LYS A 19 -1.59 -6.10 2.07
CA LYS A 19 -2.21 -5.38 0.96
C LYS A 19 -1.91 -3.90 1.13
N VAL A 20 -1.57 -3.24 0.03
CA VAL A 20 -1.43 -1.78 0.02
C VAL A 20 -2.80 -1.23 -0.31
N VAL A 21 -3.41 -0.55 0.64
CA VAL A 21 -4.80 -0.11 0.51
C VAL A 21 -4.94 1.38 0.77
N VAL A 22 -5.95 1.96 0.13
CA VAL A 22 -6.39 3.33 0.38
C VAL A 22 -7.54 3.26 1.36
N ALA A 23 -7.45 3.97 2.46
CA ALA A 23 -8.46 3.92 3.50
C ALA A 23 -8.61 5.26 4.20
N ASP A 24 -9.73 5.43 4.90
CA ASP A 24 -9.92 6.56 5.78
C ASP A 24 -9.03 6.37 7.01
N SER A 25 -8.31 7.41 7.40
CA SER A 25 -7.39 7.36 8.54
C SER A 25 -8.10 7.00 9.85
N ARG A 26 -9.40 7.22 9.93
CA ARG A 26 -10.21 6.89 11.11
C ARG A 26 -10.58 5.41 11.17
N SER A 27 -10.50 4.69 10.05
CA SER A 27 -10.87 3.29 10.03
C SER A 27 -9.80 2.45 10.72
N PRO A 28 -10.20 1.40 11.48
CA PRO A 28 -9.23 0.46 12.05
C PRO A 28 -8.38 -0.17 10.95
N ARG A 29 -7.15 -0.54 11.28
CA ARG A 29 -6.26 -1.17 10.29
C ARG A 29 -6.86 -2.41 9.66
N ASP A 30 -7.62 -3.18 10.42
CA ASP A 30 -8.25 -4.40 9.95
C ASP A 30 -9.66 -4.14 9.44
N GLY A 31 -10.07 -2.86 9.34
CA GLY A 31 -11.38 -2.47 8.88
C GLY A 31 -11.46 -2.34 7.38
N ARG A 32 -12.52 -1.69 6.94
CA ARG A 32 -12.79 -1.49 5.53
C ARG A 32 -11.76 -0.55 4.90
N PHE A 33 -11.49 -0.77 3.64
CA PHE A 33 -10.66 0.13 2.85
C PHE A 33 -11.42 0.54 1.59
N ILE A 34 -10.97 1.63 0.98
CA ILE A 34 -11.63 2.20 -0.20
C ILE A 34 -11.24 1.42 -1.45
N GLU A 35 -9.93 1.18 -1.61
CA GLU A 35 -9.41 0.51 -2.81
C GLU A 35 -8.08 -0.15 -2.49
N GLN A 36 -7.82 -1.30 -3.10
CA GLN A 36 -6.52 -1.95 -3.01
C GLN A 36 -5.68 -1.49 -4.21
N VAL A 37 -4.49 -0.99 -3.93
CA VAL A 37 -3.57 -0.48 -4.96
C VAL A 37 -2.29 -1.29 -5.09
N GLY A 38 -2.17 -2.37 -4.30
CA GLY A 38 -1.01 -3.22 -4.41
C GLY A 38 -0.96 -4.28 -3.34
N ASN A 39 0.14 -5.02 -3.32
CA ASN A 39 0.39 -6.01 -2.29
C ASN A 39 1.89 -6.08 -2.01
N TYR A 40 2.22 -6.65 -0.86
CA TYR A 40 3.60 -6.77 -0.42
C TYR A 40 3.74 -8.02 0.45
N ASN A 41 4.70 -8.87 0.11
CA ASN A 41 4.99 -10.08 0.87
C ASN A 41 6.42 -9.98 1.43
N PRO A 42 6.57 -9.69 2.73
CA PRO A 42 7.90 -9.57 3.32
C PRO A 42 8.65 -10.90 3.45
N MET A 43 7.94 -12.01 3.30
CA MET A 43 8.55 -13.35 3.37
C MET A 43 9.31 -13.70 2.10
N GLN A 44 9.05 -13.00 1.01
CA GLN A 44 9.75 -13.19 -0.26
C GLN A 44 10.44 -11.90 -0.65
N GLU A 45 11.73 -12.01 -0.91
CA GLU A 45 12.52 -10.85 -1.34
C GLU A 45 11.93 -10.25 -2.61
N ASP A 46 11.77 -8.93 -2.59
CA ASP A 46 11.28 -8.15 -3.72
C ASP A 46 9.89 -8.55 -4.22
N SER A 47 9.12 -9.26 -3.40
CA SER A 47 7.77 -9.62 -3.77
C SER A 47 6.80 -8.53 -3.38
N TYR A 48 6.72 -7.49 -4.21
CA TYR A 48 5.73 -6.45 -4.04
C TYR A 48 5.19 -6.03 -5.40
N LYS A 49 3.97 -5.56 -5.41
CA LYS A 49 3.30 -5.10 -6.60
C LYS A 49 2.51 -3.85 -6.26
N ILE A 50 2.74 -2.78 -6.96
CA ILE A 50 2.05 -1.51 -6.70
C ILE A 50 1.58 -0.94 -8.03
N ASP A 51 0.29 -0.59 -8.09
CA ASP A 51 -0.28 0.10 -9.23
C ASP A 51 0.02 1.59 -9.08
N LEU A 52 1.09 2.04 -9.72
CA LEU A 52 1.55 3.41 -9.59
C LEU A 52 0.55 4.42 -10.14
N GLU A 53 -0.22 4.06 -11.16
CA GLU A 53 -1.25 4.95 -11.69
C GLU A 53 -2.31 5.25 -10.64
N LYS A 54 -2.80 4.22 -9.96
CA LYS A 54 -3.79 4.40 -8.91
C LYS A 54 -3.22 5.16 -7.73
N VAL A 55 -1.99 4.83 -7.33
CA VAL A 55 -1.31 5.51 -6.23
C VAL A 55 -1.16 7.00 -6.55
N ASP A 56 -0.69 7.33 -7.73
CA ASP A 56 -0.51 8.73 -8.13
C ASP A 56 -1.84 9.47 -8.17
N LYS A 57 -2.89 8.83 -8.64
CA LYS A 57 -4.22 9.41 -8.65
C LYS A 57 -4.69 9.75 -7.24
N TRP A 58 -4.53 8.80 -6.31
CA TRP A 58 -4.96 9.01 -4.93
C TRP A 58 -4.12 10.08 -4.24
N ILE A 59 -2.81 10.08 -4.47
CA ILE A 59 -1.93 11.12 -3.91
C ILE A 59 -2.32 12.49 -4.47
N GLY A 60 -2.62 12.55 -5.76
CA GLY A 60 -3.11 13.78 -6.38
C GLY A 60 -4.41 14.28 -5.76
N ASP A 61 -5.24 13.37 -5.27
CA ASP A 61 -6.49 13.70 -4.58
C ASP A 61 -6.30 13.98 -3.09
N GLY A 62 -5.06 13.96 -2.59
CA GLY A 62 -4.77 14.31 -1.21
C GLY A 62 -4.48 13.14 -0.28
N ALA A 63 -4.43 11.91 -0.80
CA ALA A 63 -4.10 10.76 0.04
C ALA A 63 -2.64 10.82 0.49
N LYS A 64 -2.38 10.43 1.73
CA LYS A 64 -1.04 10.46 2.29
C LYS A 64 -0.53 9.03 2.51
N PRO A 65 0.57 8.63 1.86
CA PRO A 65 1.13 7.30 2.08
C PRO A 65 1.85 7.22 3.43
N SER A 66 1.77 6.06 4.08
CA SER A 66 2.55 5.81 5.28
C SER A 66 4.04 5.72 4.90
N SER A 67 4.91 5.79 5.91
CA SER A 67 6.36 5.75 5.65
C SER A 67 6.77 4.45 4.94
N THR A 68 6.21 3.32 5.34
CA THR A 68 6.50 2.03 4.70
C THR A 68 6.01 2.01 3.25
N VAL A 69 4.78 2.48 3.02
CA VAL A 69 4.23 2.55 1.67
C VAL A 69 5.03 3.51 0.81
N SER A 70 5.43 4.64 1.38
CA SER A 70 6.26 5.62 0.66
C SER A 70 7.56 4.98 0.18
N SER A 71 8.20 4.17 1.01
CA SER A 71 9.40 3.44 0.63
C SER A 71 9.15 2.44 -0.48
N LEU A 72 8.02 1.71 -0.41
CA LEU A 72 7.64 0.76 -1.45
C LEU A 72 7.37 1.46 -2.77
N ILE A 73 6.71 2.61 -2.72
CA ILE A 73 6.45 3.40 -3.93
C ILE A 73 7.76 3.83 -4.59
N LYS A 74 8.72 4.29 -3.80
CA LYS A 74 10.03 4.67 -4.33
C LYS A 74 10.73 3.50 -5.01
N LYS A 75 10.69 2.33 -4.40
CA LYS A 75 11.27 1.13 -4.99
C LYS A 75 10.58 0.76 -6.30
N ALA A 76 9.27 0.83 -6.32
CA ALA A 76 8.50 0.50 -7.52
C ALA A 76 8.80 1.47 -8.66
N ARG A 77 8.91 2.77 -8.37
CA ARG A 77 9.26 3.77 -9.38
C ARG A 77 10.66 3.54 -9.93
N LYS A 78 11.59 3.21 -9.05
CA LYS A 78 12.97 2.95 -9.45
C LYS A 78 13.05 1.72 -10.37
N SER A 79 12.29 0.69 -10.07
CA SER A 79 12.25 -0.52 -10.89
C SER A 79 11.63 -0.28 -12.26
N SER A 80 10.61 0.58 -12.34
CA SER A 80 9.92 0.83 -13.60
C SER A 80 10.56 1.92 -14.45
N SER A 81 11.53 2.65 -13.93
CA SER A 81 12.17 3.74 -14.67
C SER A 81 13.40 3.30 -15.47
N GLN A 82 13.59 2.04 -15.64
CA GLN A 82 14.71 1.52 -16.46
C GLN A 82 14.40 1.55 -17.95
#